data_6dc9f23d13f554841cc8f11a3934ea3f
#
_entry.id   6dc9f23d13f554841cc8f11a3934ea3f
#
_cell.length_a   1.000
_cell.length_b   1.000
_cell.length_c   1.000
_cell.angle_alpha   90.00
_cell.angle_beta   90.00
_cell.angle_gamma   90.00
#
_symmetry.space_group_name_H-M   'P 1'
#
loop_
_entity.id
_entity.type
_entity.pdbx_description
1 polymer ?
#
loop_
_entity_poly.entity_id
_entity_poly.type
_entity_poly.pdbx_seq_one_letter_code
_entity_poly.pdbx_strand_id
1 'polypeptide(L)'
;MNFAVIGAGAWGTAFAAHLARLGHTVTLVPRRFEQALALSSAHENSDYLPGVALPPSLQIGHELAPVLMETEVVLLACPAQALRETCQRVRGSLGLARQVRFVV
;
A
#
# COMPACT_ATOMS: atom_id res chain seq x y z
N MET A 1 -13.75 1.66 5.35
CA MET A 1 -12.54 1.96 6.13
C MET A 1 -11.39 2.22 5.17
N ASN A 2 -10.50 3.12 5.51
CA ASN A 2 -9.40 3.53 4.62
C ASN A 2 -8.10 2.85 5.02
N PHE A 3 -7.57 2.05 4.10
CA PHE A 3 -6.33 1.28 4.31
C PHE A 3 -5.22 1.82 3.43
N ALA A 4 -4.00 1.80 3.97
CA ALA A 4 -2.79 1.93 3.17
C ALA A 4 -1.99 0.65 3.33
N VAL A 5 -1.68 -0.01 2.23
CA VAL A 5 -0.86 -1.20 2.21
C VAL A 5 0.53 -0.80 1.71
N ILE A 6 1.50 -0.87 2.60
CA ILE A 6 2.87 -0.44 2.34
C ILE A 6 3.69 -1.65 1.95
N GLY A 7 4.04 -1.73 0.68
CA GLY A 7 4.75 -2.86 0.10
C GLY A 7 3.91 -3.59 -0.94
N ALA A 8 4.44 -3.72 -2.14
CA ALA A 8 3.72 -4.28 -3.28
C ALA A 8 4.36 -5.57 -3.80
N GLY A 9 4.75 -6.44 -2.90
CA GLY A 9 5.08 -7.81 -3.24
C GLY A 9 3.81 -8.61 -3.49
N ALA A 10 3.94 -9.92 -3.68
CA ALA A 10 2.79 -10.78 -3.99
C ALA A 10 1.73 -10.72 -2.90
N TRP A 11 2.14 -10.85 -1.64
CA TRP A 11 1.22 -10.87 -0.51
C TRP A 11 0.51 -9.53 -0.32
N GLY A 12 1.27 -8.44 -0.31
CA GLY A 12 0.69 -7.10 -0.13
C GLY A 12 -0.28 -6.73 -1.24
N THR A 13 0.06 -7.04 -2.49
CA THR A 13 -0.79 -6.79 -3.64
C THR A 13 -2.08 -7.61 -3.56
N ALA A 14 -1.97 -8.91 -3.25
CA ALA A 14 -3.14 -9.77 -3.15
C ALA A 14 -4.08 -9.32 -2.03
N PHE A 15 -3.51 -8.95 -0.88
CA PHE A 15 -4.30 -8.50 0.26
C PHE A 15 -4.99 -7.17 -0.03
N ALA A 16 -4.27 -6.22 -0.65
CA ALA A 16 -4.84 -4.93 -1.03
C ALA A 16 -6.00 -5.11 -2.02
N ALA A 17 -5.82 -5.98 -3.01
CA ALA A 17 -6.89 -6.29 -3.97
C ALA A 17 -8.11 -6.89 -3.28
N HIS A 18 -7.89 -7.79 -2.33
CA HIS A 18 -8.96 -8.41 -1.58
C HIS A 18 -9.76 -7.37 -0.78
N LEU A 19 -9.09 -6.49 -0.06
CA LEU A 19 -9.74 -5.44 0.70
C LEU A 19 -10.54 -4.49 -0.21
N ALA A 20 -9.98 -4.16 -1.36
CA ALA A 20 -10.68 -3.29 -2.32
C ALA A 20 -11.95 -3.97 -2.85
N ARG A 21 -11.91 -5.28 -3.10
CA ARG A 21 -13.09 -6.03 -3.54
C ARG A 21 -14.17 -6.09 -2.47
N LEU A 22 -13.78 -5.99 -1.20
CA LEU A 22 -14.73 -5.95 -0.08
C LEU A 22 -15.36 -4.57 0.11
N GLY A 23 -15.00 -3.59 -0.70
CA GLY A 23 -15.59 -2.26 -0.66
C GLY A 23 -14.82 -1.24 0.17
N HIS A 24 -13.65 -1.59 0.68
CA HIS A 24 -12.81 -0.64 1.40
C HIS A 24 -12.05 0.27 0.45
N THR A 25 -11.72 1.47 0.93
CA THR A 25 -10.83 2.38 0.21
C THR A 25 -9.40 1.97 0.51
N VAL A 26 -8.69 1.52 -0.51
CA VAL A 26 -7.34 0.94 -0.33
C VAL A 26 -6.37 1.63 -1.26
N THR A 27 -5.23 2.05 -0.71
CA THR A 27 -4.11 2.55 -1.48
C THR A 27 -2.93 1.62 -1.27
N LEU A 28 -2.42 1.07 -2.36
CA LEU A 28 -1.22 0.24 -2.37
C LEU A 28 -0.02 1.13 -2.65
N VAL A 29 0.97 1.08 -1.79
CA VAL A 29 2.16 1.93 -1.90
C VAL A 29 3.37 1.06 -2.15
N PRO A 30 3.83 0.97 -3.41
CA PRO A 30 5.05 0.24 -3.74
C PRO A 30 6.28 0.94 -3.17
N ARG A 31 7.34 0.18 -3.02
CA ARG A 31 8.59 0.69 -2.50
C ARG A 31 9.30 1.60 -3.49
N ARG A 32 9.19 1.29 -4.79
CA ARG A 32 9.87 2.03 -5.85
C ARG A 32 8.89 2.75 -6.74
N PHE A 33 9.31 3.91 -7.22
CA PHE A 33 8.50 4.75 -8.09
C PHE A 33 8.16 4.04 -9.41
N GLU A 34 9.13 3.34 -9.98
CA GLU A 34 8.93 2.62 -11.24
C GLU A 34 7.83 1.56 -11.11
N GLN A 35 7.78 0.88 -9.97
CA GLN A 35 6.74 -0.10 -9.71
C GLN A 35 5.38 0.58 -9.58
N ALA A 36 5.33 1.73 -8.94
CA ALA A 36 4.07 2.49 -8.84
C ALA A 36 3.54 2.89 -10.21
N LEU A 37 4.42 3.36 -11.10
CA LEU A 37 4.04 3.68 -12.46
C LEU A 37 3.51 2.46 -13.22
N ALA A 38 4.21 1.34 -13.12
CA ALA A 38 3.81 0.11 -13.80
C ALA A 38 2.45 -0.38 -13.31
N LEU A 39 2.22 -0.35 -12.00
CA LEU A 39 0.94 -0.76 -11.41
C LEU A 39 -0.20 0.16 -11.84
N SER A 40 0.05 1.46 -11.86
CA SER A 40 -0.97 2.44 -12.27
C SER A 40 -1.35 2.28 -13.74
N SER A 41 -0.38 1.98 -14.60
CA SER A 41 -0.60 1.84 -16.03
C SER A 41 -1.29 0.53 -16.38
N ALA A 42 -0.81 -0.58 -15.83
CA ALA A 42 -1.28 -1.91 -16.20
C ALA A 42 -2.44 -2.41 -15.35
N HIS A 43 -2.63 -1.87 -14.15
CA HIS A 43 -3.56 -2.39 -13.14
C HIS A 43 -3.34 -3.88 -12.87
N GLU A 44 -2.09 -4.27 -12.90
CA GLU A 44 -1.63 -5.62 -12.67
C GLU A 44 -0.21 -5.57 -12.13
N ASN A 45 0.11 -6.44 -11.19
CA ASN A 45 1.48 -6.55 -10.67
C ASN A 45 2.16 -7.75 -11.34
N SER A 46 2.67 -7.53 -12.54
CA SER A 46 3.22 -8.61 -13.36
C SER A 46 4.46 -9.26 -12.77
N ASP A 47 5.21 -8.54 -11.94
CA ASP A 47 6.43 -9.08 -11.33
C ASP A 47 6.13 -10.01 -10.15
N TYR A 48 5.10 -9.71 -9.36
CA TYR A 48 4.83 -10.42 -8.12
C TYR A 48 3.50 -11.17 -8.11
N LEU A 49 2.56 -10.77 -8.93
CA LEU A 49 1.23 -11.38 -8.99
C LEU A 49 0.73 -11.40 -10.43
N PRO A 50 1.44 -12.10 -11.33
CA PRO A 50 1.09 -12.08 -12.76
C PRO A 50 -0.26 -12.75 -13.02
N GLY A 51 -0.97 -12.23 -14.01
CA GLY A 51 -2.23 -12.78 -14.45
C GLY A 51 -3.44 -12.42 -13.60
N VAL A 52 -3.24 -11.61 -12.55
CA VAL A 52 -4.34 -11.18 -11.68
C VAL A 52 -4.62 -9.70 -11.92
N ALA A 53 -5.79 -9.40 -12.47
CA ALA A 53 -6.20 -8.02 -12.67
C ALA A 53 -6.55 -7.39 -11.32
N LEU A 54 -6.04 -6.19 -11.07
CA LEU A 54 -6.33 -5.47 -9.84
C LEU A 54 -7.69 -4.75 -9.98
N PRO A 55 -8.47 -4.65 -8.89
CA PRO A 55 -9.75 -3.95 -8.94
C PRO A 55 -9.56 -2.49 -9.39
N PRO A 56 -10.46 -1.95 -10.19
CA PRO A 56 -10.37 -0.53 -10.63
C PRO A 56 -10.39 0.44 -9.45
N SER A 57 -11.02 0.07 -8.34
CA SER A 57 -11.11 0.90 -7.15
C SER A 57 -9.82 0.94 -6.33
N LEU A 58 -8.88 0.02 -6.58
CA LEU A 58 -7.61 0.01 -5.88
C LEU A 58 -6.75 1.20 -6.35
N GLN A 59 -6.35 2.02 -5.40
CA GLN A 59 -5.51 3.18 -5.69
C GLN A 59 -4.04 2.80 -5.52
N ILE A 60 -3.19 3.39 -6.36
CA ILE A 60 -1.75 3.19 -6.29
C ILE A 60 -1.15 4.52 -5.86
N GLY A 61 -0.44 4.51 -4.73
CA GLY A 61 0.23 5.69 -4.21
C GLY A 61 1.73 5.56 -4.29
N HIS A 62 2.42 6.68 -4.29
CA HIS A 62 3.88 6.70 -4.30
C HIS A 62 4.43 7.47 -3.08
N GLU A 63 3.82 8.59 -2.73
CA GLU A 63 4.26 9.40 -1.61
C GLU A 63 3.43 9.08 -0.37
N LEU A 64 4.11 8.81 0.75
CA LEU A 64 3.45 8.39 1.97
C LEU A 64 2.62 9.49 2.61
N ALA A 65 3.14 10.72 2.65
CA ALA A 65 2.46 11.80 3.37
C ALA A 65 1.03 12.05 2.86
N PRO A 66 0.79 12.24 1.54
CA PRO A 66 -0.57 12.40 1.05
C PRO A 66 -1.44 11.18 1.28
N VAL A 67 -0.89 9.98 1.10
CA VAL A 67 -1.63 8.73 1.29
C VAL A 67 -2.10 8.60 2.73
N LEU A 68 -1.22 8.91 3.70
CA LEU A 68 -1.51 8.71 5.11
C LEU A 68 -2.47 9.75 5.68
N MET A 69 -2.70 10.85 4.98
CA MET A 69 -3.62 11.89 5.46
C MET A 69 -5.03 11.37 5.70
N GLU A 70 -5.49 10.41 4.91
CA GLU A 70 -6.84 9.87 5.01
C GLU A 70 -6.86 8.41 5.47
N THR A 71 -5.69 7.86 5.79
CA THR A 71 -5.59 6.46 6.17
C THR A 71 -5.96 6.24 7.63
N GLU A 72 -6.75 5.21 7.88
CA GLU A 72 -7.12 4.77 9.21
C GLU A 72 -6.28 3.58 9.68
N VAL A 73 -5.93 2.69 8.75
CA VAL A 73 -5.16 1.48 9.04
C VAL A 73 -4.00 1.38 8.08
N VAL A 74 -2.81 1.23 8.61
CA VAL A 74 -1.59 1.01 7.82
C VAL A 74 -1.20 -0.46 7.95
N LEU A 75 -1.18 -1.16 6.83
CA LEU A 75 -0.76 -2.55 6.74
C LEU A 75 0.66 -2.59 6.18
N LEU A 76 1.59 -3.12 6.97
CA LEU A 76 2.99 -3.20 6.57
C LEU A 76 3.26 -4.56 5.93
N ALA A 77 3.34 -4.58 4.61
CA ALA A 77 3.54 -5.80 3.81
C ALA A 77 4.93 -5.80 3.18
N CYS A 78 5.94 -5.48 3.96
CA CYS A 78 7.33 -5.43 3.51
C CYS A 78 8.11 -6.62 4.07
N PRO A 79 9.26 -6.98 3.46
CA PRO A 79 10.13 -8.01 4.02
C PRO A 79 10.57 -7.66 5.44
N ALA A 80 10.79 -8.67 6.27
CA ALA A 80 11.14 -8.50 7.69
C ALA A 80 12.36 -7.60 7.88
N GLN A 81 13.37 -7.74 7.02
CA GLN A 81 14.59 -6.95 7.11
C GLN A 81 14.36 -5.47 6.75
N ALA A 82 13.26 -5.15 6.08
CA ALA A 82 12.91 -3.77 5.74
C ALA A 82 11.90 -3.16 6.70
N LEU A 83 11.44 -3.92 7.68
CA LEU A 83 10.32 -3.50 8.54
C LEU A 83 10.66 -2.24 9.35
N ARG A 84 11.84 -2.18 9.96
CA ARG A 84 12.24 -1.03 10.76
C ARG A 84 12.29 0.25 9.93
N GLU A 85 12.95 0.18 8.77
CA GLU A 85 13.06 1.33 7.87
C GLU A 85 11.67 1.79 7.39
N THR A 86 10.81 0.84 7.03
CA THR A 86 9.45 1.14 6.59
C THR A 86 8.65 1.80 7.71
N CYS A 87 8.74 1.29 8.94
CA CYS A 87 8.08 1.91 10.09
C CYS A 87 8.56 3.34 10.31
N GLN A 88 9.86 3.58 10.19
CA GLN A 88 10.42 4.91 10.34
C GLN A 88 9.92 5.87 9.27
N ARG A 89 9.81 5.41 8.02
CA ARG A 89 9.28 6.21 6.92
C ARG A 89 7.82 6.58 7.16
N VAL A 90 7.00 5.62 7.55
CA VAL A 90 5.58 5.86 7.85
C VAL A 90 5.46 6.84 9.01
N ARG A 91 6.19 6.61 10.08
CA ARG A 91 6.17 7.47 11.26
C ARG A 91 6.56 8.91 10.92
N GLY A 92 7.60 9.08 10.12
CA GLY A 92 8.05 10.41 9.69
C GLY A 92 7.08 11.12 8.77
N SER A 93 6.17 10.39 8.11
CA SER A 93 5.18 10.95 7.20
C SER A 93 3.85 11.25 7.88
N LEU A 94 3.64 10.76 9.10
CA LEU A 94 2.43 11.03 9.87
C LEU A 94 2.55 12.39 10.56
N GLY A 95 1.46 13.14 10.59
CA GLY A 95 1.40 14.36 11.37
C GLY A 95 1.38 14.03 12.87
N LEU A 96 1.83 14.97 13.70
CA LEU A 96 1.92 14.77 15.14
C LEU A 96 0.57 14.44 15.79
N ALA A 97 -0.51 14.96 15.24
CA ALA A 97 -1.86 14.74 15.75
C ALA A 97 -2.55 13.54 15.13
N ARG A 98 -1.92 12.88 14.16
CA ARG A 98 -2.54 11.78 13.42
C ARG A 98 -2.30 10.46 14.13
N GLN A 99 -3.37 9.72 14.35
CA GLN A 99 -3.30 8.37 14.89
C GLN A 99 -3.80 7.38 13.85
N VAL A 100 -3.03 6.33 13.60
CA VAL A 100 -3.41 5.24 12.71
C VAL A 100 -3.13 3.91 13.40
N ARG A 101 -3.81 2.88 12.95
CA ARG A 101 -3.57 1.51 13.42
C ARG A 101 -2.56 0.85 12.50
N PHE A 102 -1.59 0.17 13.10
CA PHE A 102 -0.59 -0.58 12.35
C PHE A 102 -0.89 -2.07 12.42
N VAL A 103 -0.78 -2.73 11.27
CA VAL A 103 -0.88 -4.17 11.17
C VAL A 103 0.33 -4.67 10.39
N VAL A 104 0.99 -5.67 10.91
CA VAL A 104 2.22 -6.23 10.33
C VAL A 104 1.96 -7.61 9.75
#